data_1927b9087855218caedf6e7016298197
#
_entry.id   1927b9087855218caedf6e7016298197
#
_cell.length_a   1.000
_cell.length_b   1.000
_cell.length_c   1.000
_cell.angle_alpha   90.00
_cell.angle_beta   90.00
_cell.angle_gamma   90.00
#
_symmetry.space_group_name_H-M   'P 1'
#
loop_
_entity.id
_entity.type
_entity.pdbx_description
1 polymer ?
#
loop_
_entity_poly.entity_id
_entity_poly.type
_entity_poly.pdbx_seq_one_letter_code
_entity_poly.pdbx_strand_id
1 'polypeptide(L)'
;NLIKRLLKDRHNVVSLDNYSTGKEENHQEGCKYFDCDIRDVVDFSYFMKKPDVIYHLGALARIQPSFKSPANTLETGILGTLNILEWVRELENKPKLIFAGSSSVHSGKYKNPYTLSKVVADDLCLLYKEHFEVDVSICRFYNVYGPHKLTEGEYCTVIGIFERQYKEGVELTITGDGFQ
;
A
#
# COMPACT_ATOMS: atom_id res chain seq x y z
N ASN A 1 -8.38 -4.59 -8.38
CA ASN A 1 -7.95 -4.54 -9.78
C ASN A 1 -6.70 -5.42 -10.04
N LEU A 2 -5.62 -5.34 -9.24
CA LEU A 2 -4.43 -6.18 -9.40
C LEU A 2 -4.77 -7.67 -9.27
N ILE A 3 -5.44 -8.06 -8.19
CA ILE A 3 -5.88 -9.46 -7.95
C ILE A 3 -6.68 -9.98 -9.14
N LYS A 4 -7.69 -9.21 -9.61
CA LYS A 4 -8.50 -9.58 -10.78
C LYS A 4 -7.65 -9.83 -12.03
N ARG A 5 -6.61 -9.01 -12.24
CA ARG A 5 -5.69 -9.19 -13.37
C ARG A 5 -4.83 -10.44 -13.22
N LEU A 6 -4.25 -10.67 -12.05
CA LEU A 6 -3.42 -11.84 -11.77
C LEU A 6 -4.22 -13.15 -11.91
N LEU A 7 -5.46 -13.19 -11.39
CA LEU A 7 -6.34 -14.36 -11.55
C LEU A 7 -6.69 -14.61 -13.02
N LYS A 8 -6.95 -13.55 -13.81
CA LYS A 8 -7.18 -13.66 -15.26
C LYS A 8 -5.98 -14.28 -15.97
N ASP A 9 -4.78 -13.92 -15.53
CA ASP A 9 -3.53 -14.43 -16.06
C ASP A 9 -3.14 -15.81 -15.45
N ARG A 10 -4.08 -16.44 -14.70
CA ARG A 10 -3.99 -17.78 -14.08
C ARG A 10 -2.91 -17.91 -12.99
N HIS A 11 -2.58 -16.85 -12.30
CA HIS A 11 -1.72 -16.92 -11.12
C HIS A 11 -2.49 -17.42 -9.90
N ASN A 12 -1.80 -18.13 -9.00
CA ASN A 12 -2.30 -18.44 -7.66
C ASN A 12 -2.09 -17.20 -6.78
N VAL A 13 -3.17 -16.62 -6.26
CA VAL A 13 -3.13 -15.33 -5.56
C VAL A 13 -3.56 -15.49 -4.11
N VAL A 14 -2.75 -14.94 -3.22
CA VAL A 14 -3.06 -14.76 -1.79
C VAL A 14 -3.02 -13.28 -1.48
N SER A 15 -3.99 -12.80 -0.71
CA SER A 15 -4.07 -11.42 -0.24
C SER A 15 -4.10 -11.37 1.28
N LEU A 16 -3.27 -10.53 1.86
CA LEU A 16 -3.23 -10.21 3.29
C LEU A 16 -3.65 -8.75 3.44
N ASP A 17 -4.65 -8.48 4.29
CA ASP A 17 -5.17 -7.14 4.55
C ASP A 17 -5.79 -7.12 5.96
N ASN A 18 -5.58 -6.09 6.75
CA ASN A 18 -6.24 -5.91 8.04
C ASN A 18 -7.55 -5.14 7.94
N TYR A 19 -8.01 -4.88 6.72
CA TYR A 19 -9.26 -4.17 6.37
C TYR A 19 -9.45 -2.81 7.03
N SER A 20 -8.37 -2.20 7.51
CA SER A 20 -8.42 -0.84 8.10
C SER A 20 -8.93 0.22 7.12
N THR A 21 -8.70 0.01 5.83
CA THR A 21 -9.23 0.85 4.74
C THR A 21 -9.79 0.03 3.58
N GLY A 22 -9.47 -1.26 3.53
CA GLY A 22 -9.98 -2.23 2.57
C GLY A 22 -11.44 -2.61 2.83
N LYS A 23 -12.08 -3.22 1.83
CA LYS A 23 -13.46 -3.70 1.94
C LYS A 23 -13.57 -5.11 1.38
N GLU A 24 -14.16 -6.02 2.14
CA GLU A 24 -14.37 -7.41 1.73
C GLU A 24 -15.26 -7.54 0.48
N GLU A 25 -16.16 -6.57 0.25
CA GLU A 25 -16.99 -6.53 -0.97
C GLU A 25 -16.18 -6.48 -2.28
N ASN A 26 -14.90 -6.13 -2.19
CA ASN A 26 -13.97 -6.09 -3.33
C ASN A 26 -13.25 -7.42 -3.56
N HIS A 27 -13.52 -8.46 -2.77
CA HIS A 27 -12.92 -9.77 -2.94
C HIS A 27 -13.20 -10.33 -4.34
N GLN A 28 -12.26 -11.08 -4.86
CA GLN A 28 -12.36 -11.74 -6.16
C GLN A 28 -12.37 -13.25 -5.93
N GLU A 29 -13.32 -13.94 -6.56
CA GLU A 29 -13.36 -15.40 -6.55
C GLU A 29 -12.04 -15.98 -7.10
N GLY A 30 -11.51 -17.02 -6.43
CA GLY A 30 -10.24 -17.65 -6.78
C GLY A 30 -9.01 -17.07 -6.06
N CYS A 31 -9.12 -15.97 -5.32
CA CYS A 31 -8.07 -15.47 -4.43
C CYS A 31 -8.31 -15.96 -3.00
N LYS A 32 -7.25 -16.32 -2.29
CA LYS A 32 -7.32 -16.59 -0.86
C LYS A 32 -7.05 -15.31 -0.09
N TYR A 33 -7.92 -14.99 0.88
CA TYR A 33 -7.83 -13.80 1.71
C TYR A 33 -7.59 -14.17 3.17
N PHE A 34 -6.72 -13.43 3.83
CA PHE A 34 -6.46 -13.55 5.25
C PHE A 34 -6.48 -12.17 5.91
N ASP A 35 -7.18 -12.04 7.03
CA ASP A 35 -7.09 -10.89 7.91
C ASP A 35 -5.74 -10.92 8.61
N CYS A 36 -4.90 -9.94 8.33
CA CYS A 36 -3.53 -9.92 8.80
C CYS A 36 -2.98 -8.49 8.83
N ASP A 37 -2.47 -8.08 9.98
CA ASP A 37 -1.68 -6.85 10.10
C ASP A 37 -0.20 -7.16 9.88
N ILE A 38 0.42 -6.49 8.93
CA ILE A 38 1.83 -6.68 8.59
C ILE A 38 2.79 -6.28 9.72
N ARG A 39 2.32 -5.56 10.74
CA ARG A 39 3.10 -5.19 11.93
C ARG A 39 3.25 -6.35 12.92
N ASP A 40 2.26 -7.22 12.96
CA ASP A 40 2.13 -8.28 13.96
C ASP A 40 2.73 -9.61 13.48
N VAL A 41 3.09 -9.72 12.22
CA VAL A 41 3.60 -10.95 11.61
C VAL A 41 5.05 -10.75 11.17
N VAL A 42 5.92 -11.63 11.61
CA VAL A 42 7.34 -11.69 11.21
C VAL A 42 7.62 -12.84 10.25
N ASP A 43 6.77 -13.84 10.19
CA ASP A 43 6.86 -14.97 9.24
C ASP A 43 5.53 -15.18 8.51
N PHE A 44 5.49 -14.79 7.27
CA PHE A 44 4.30 -14.91 6.40
C PHE A 44 4.21 -16.28 5.69
N SER A 45 5.12 -17.21 5.95
CA SER A 45 5.14 -18.56 5.32
C SER A 45 3.91 -19.39 5.67
N TYR A 46 3.21 -19.07 6.76
CA TYR A 46 1.92 -19.66 7.09
C TYR A 46 0.89 -19.43 5.98
N PHE A 47 0.89 -18.25 5.36
CA PHE A 47 -0.06 -17.86 4.32
C PHE A 47 0.39 -18.33 2.93
N MET A 48 1.68 -18.21 2.64
CA MET A 48 2.28 -18.59 1.36
C MET A 48 3.75 -18.97 1.56
N LYS A 49 4.09 -20.25 1.35
CA LYS A 49 5.45 -20.76 1.63
C LYS A 49 6.50 -20.33 0.59
N LYS A 50 6.14 -20.29 -0.67
CA LYS A 50 7.06 -20.00 -1.79
C LYS A 50 6.38 -19.07 -2.80
N PRO A 51 6.20 -17.78 -2.49
CA PRO A 51 5.71 -16.82 -3.49
C PRO A 51 6.77 -16.59 -4.57
N ASP A 52 6.36 -16.42 -5.83
CA ASP A 52 7.25 -15.98 -6.91
C ASP A 52 7.39 -14.46 -6.91
N VAL A 53 6.28 -13.75 -6.62
CA VAL A 53 6.21 -12.29 -6.58
C VAL A 53 5.39 -11.84 -5.36
N ILE A 54 5.90 -10.85 -4.67
CA ILE A 54 5.22 -10.20 -3.54
C ILE A 54 4.94 -8.76 -3.92
N TYR A 55 3.67 -8.34 -3.86
CA TYR A 55 3.25 -6.95 -4.02
C TYR A 55 2.99 -6.35 -2.64
N HIS A 56 3.93 -5.58 -2.15
CA HIS A 56 3.77 -4.86 -0.88
C HIS A 56 3.05 -3.52 -1.12
N LEU A 57 1.73 -3.54 -0.97
CA LEU A 57 0.84 -2.39 -1.13
C LEU A 57 0.29 -1.89 0.22
N GLY A 58 0.55 -2.62 1.31
CA GLY A 58 0.07 -2.30 2.65
C GLY A 58 0.64 -0.98 3.16
N ALA A 59 -0.22 0.01 3.39
CA ALA A 59 0.15 1.31 3.94
C ALA A 59 -1.09 2.15 4.28
N LEU A 60 -0.94 3.09 5.22
CA LEU A 60 -1.92 4.15 5.47
C LEU A 60 -1.61 5.34 4.56
N ALA A 61 -2.20 5.36 3.35
CA ALA A 61 -1.77 6.17 2.22
C ALA A 61 -2.41 7.55 2.15
N ARG A 62 -2.35 8.37 3.23
CA ARG A 62 -2.84 9.75 3.23
C ARG A 62 -2.07 10.67 4.16
N ILE A 63 -1.87 11.92 3.71
CA ILE A 63 -1.14 12.95 4.47
C ILE A 63 -1.93 13.40 5.68
N GLN A 64 -3.19 13.85 5.51
CA GLN A 64 -3.97 14.42 6.60
C GLN A 64 -4.22 13.43 7.76
N PRO A 65 -4.66 12.18 7.52
CA PRO A 65 -4.76 11.19 8.59
C PRO A 65 -3.43 10.91 9.29
N SER A 66 -2.29 11.02 8.62
CA SER A 66 -0.98 10.77 9.23
C SER A 66 -0.63 11.77 10.34
N PHE A 67 -1.15 13.00 10.29
CA PHE A 67 -1.00 13.97 11.38
C PHE A 67 -1.89 13.63 12.58
N LYS A 68 -3.03 13.00 12.36
CA LYS A 68 -3.92 12.58 13.46
C LYS A 68 -3.38 11.36 14.22
N SER A 69 -2.74 10.45 13.50
CA SER A 69 -2.17 9.23 14.06
C SER A 69 -0.76 8.96 13.49
N PRO A 70 0.25 9.75 13.90
CA PRO A 70 1.59 9.62 13.35
C PRO A 70 2.26 8.29 13.70
N ALA A 71 2.11 7.79 14.93
CA ALA A 71 2.68 6.52 15.34
C ALA A 71 2.17 5.37 14.48
N ASN A 72 0.84 5.23 14.33
CA ASN A 72 0.23 4.19 13.52
C ASN A 72 0.70 4.24 12.05
N THR A 73 0.85 5.46 11.49
CA THR A 73 1.35 5.64 10.12
C THR A 73 2.81 5.19 9.97
N LEU A 74 3.67 5.56 10.94
CA LEU A 74 5.08 5.20 10.93
C LEU A 74 5.28 3.70 11.18
N GLU A 75 4.58 3.13 12.16
CA GLU A 75 4.61 1.70 12.44
C GLU A 75 4.18 0.87 11.23
N THR A 76 3.05 1.19 10.62
CA THR A 76 2.57 0.47 9.44
C THR A 76 3.56 0.60 8.28
N GLY A 77 4.03 1.81 8.01
CA GLY A 77 4.90 2.05 6.86
C GLY A 77 6.34 1.55 7.04
N ILE A 78 6.88 1.59 8.26
CA ILE A 78 8.28 1.26 8.54
C ILE A 78 8.39 -0.17 9.07
N LEU A 79 7.76 -0.46 10.23
CA LEU A 79 7.85 -1.79 10.84
C LEU A 79 7.19 -2.85 9.96
N GLY A 80 6.01 -2.57 9.40
CA GLY A 80 5.35 -3.50 8.48
C GLY A 80 6.19 -3.79 7.24
N THR A 81 6.87 -2.80 6.67
CA THR A 81 7.80 -3.00 5.55
C THR A 81 9.03 -3.81 5.98
N LEU A 82 9.59 -3.52 7.15
CA LEU A 82 10.72 -4.26 7.69
C LEU A 82 10.39 -5.75 7.90
N ASN A 83 9.22 -6.07 8.47
CA ASN A 83 8.79 -7.46 8.66
C ASN A 83 8.69 -8.22 7.33
N ILE A 84 8.16 -7.57 6.28
CA ILE A 84 8.11 -8.18 4.94
C ILE A 84 9.51 -8.39 4.37
N LEU A 85 10.41 -7.43 4.50
CA LEU A 85 11.79 -7.54 4.01
C LEU A 85 12.55 -8.64 4.72
N GLU A 86 12.42 -8.76 6.05
CA GLU A 86 13.03 -9.85 6.82
C GLU A 86 12.50 -11.22 6.37
N TRP A 87 11.18 -11.35 6.21
CA TRP A 87 10.62 -12.59 5.70
C TRP A 87 11.15 -12.94 4.30
N VAL A 88 11.15 -11.97 3.37
CA VAL A 88 11.65 -12.19 1.99
C VAL A 88 13.11 -12.58 1.97
N ARG A 89 13.93 -12.00 2.85
CA ARG A 89 15.36 -12.32 2.99
C ARG A 89 15.59 -13.78 3.36
N GLU A 90 14.74 -14.35 4.22
CA GLU A 90 14.85 -15.74 4.69
C GLU A 90 14.29 -16.77 3.67
N LEU A 91 13.54 -16.35 2.65
CA LEU A 91 12.98 -17.25 1.65
C LEU A 91 14.06 -17.77 0.68
N GLU A 92 14.19 -19.09 0.58
CA GLU A 92 15.16 -19.74 -0.31
C GLU A 92 14.94 -19.43 -1.79
N ASN A 93 13.67 -19.27 -2.21
CA ASN A 93 13.31 -19.02 -3.62
C ASN A 93 13.51 -17.58 -4.08
N LYS A 94 13.95 -16.68 -3.18
CA LYS A 94 14.27 -15.27 -3.49
C LYS A 94 13.21 -14.58 -4.37
N PRO A 95 11.97 -14.43 -3.89
CA PRO A 95 10.90 -13.87 -4.71
C PRO A 95 11.15 -12.40 -5.08
N LYS A 96 10.55 -11.95 -6.18
CA LYS A 96 10.52 -10.54 -6.54
C LYS A 96 9.62 -9.77 -5.58
N LEU A 97 10.14 -8.74 -4.91
CA LEU A 97 9.36 -7.80 -4.11
C LEU A 97 9.06 -6.54 -4.93
N ILE A 98 7.79 -6.21 -5.10
CA ILE A 98 7.33 -4.97 -5.72
C ILE A 98 6.74 -4.08 -4.64
N PHE A 99 7.47 -3.03 -4.29
CA PHE A 99 7.09 -2.09 -3.23
C PHE A 99 6.35 -0.88 -3.79
N ALA A 100 5.22 -0.54 -3.16
CA ALA A 100 4.45 0.66 -3.47
C ALA A 100 5.09 1.91 -2.83
N GLY A 101 6.04 2.51 -3.52
CA GLY A 101 6.59 3.82 -3.20
C GLY A 101 5.60 4.95 -3.52
N SER A 102 5.96 6.18 -3.14
CA SER A 102 5.10 7.36 -3.30
C SER A 102 5.84 8.53 -3.91
N SER A 103 5.17 9.31 -4.74
CA SER A 103 5.69 10.58 -5.24
C SER A 103 5.90 11.64 -4.14
N SER A 104 5.25 11.47 -2.97
CA SER A 104 5.40 12.38 -1.83
C SER A 104 6.85 12.51 -1.34
N VAL A 105 7.71 11.52 -1.61
CA VAL A 105 9.13 11.57 -1.25
C VAL A 105 9.86 12.76 -1.88
N HIS A 106 9.39 13.26 -3.03
CA HIS A 106 9.95 14.43 -3.70
C HIS A 106 9.56 15.77 -3.06
N SER A 107 8.56 15.77 -2.17
CA SER A 107 8.07 17.00 -1.52
C SER A 107 8.82 17.38 -0.23
N GLY A 108 9.78 16.55 0.20
CA GLY A 108 10.59 16.75 1.42
C GLY A 108 10.17 15.81 2.56
N LYS A 109 11.13 15.00 3.01
CA LYS A 109 10.86 13.87 3.92
C LYS A 109 10.27 14.24 5.31
N TYR A 110 10.48 15.44 5.77
CA TYR A 110 9.99 15.90 7.07
C TYR A 110 8.67 16.66 7.02
N LYS A 111 8.03 16.76 5.86
CA LYS A 111 6.77 17.50 5.72
C LYS A 111 5.59 16.90 6.49
N ASN A 112 5.55 15.59 6.61
CA ASN A 112 4.48 14.88 7.31
C ASN A 112 4.88 13.42 7.62
N PRO A 113 4.22 12.75 8.57
CA PRO A 113 4.53 11.37 8.95
C PRO A 113 4.39 10.37 7.81
N TYR A 114 3.40 10.53 6.91
CA TYR A 114 3.23 9.65 5.75
C TYR A 114 4.43 9.72 4.81
N THR A 115 4.88 10.92 4.46
CA THR A 115 6.06 11.09 3.58
C THR A 115 7.30 10.49 4.23
N LEU A 116 7.51 10.72 5.54
CA LEU A 116 8.62 10.14 6.27
C LEU A 116 8.58 8.61 6.24
N SER A 117 7.40 8.00 6.49
CA SER A 117 7.26 6.53 6.45
C SER A 117 7.63 5.96 5.07
N LYS A 118 7.24 6.63 3.98
CA LYS A 118 7.58 6.19 2.62
C LYS A 118 9.06 6.37 2.27
N VAL A 119 9.70 7.45 2.72
CA VAL A 119 11.15 7.64 2.53
C VAL A 119 11.94 6.57 3.27
N VAL A 120 11.61 6.31 4.55
CA VAL A 120 12.32 5.29 5.35
C VAL A 120 12.09 3.89 4.76
N ALA A 121 10.86 3.59 4.30
CA ALA A 121 10.58 2.31 3.64
C ALA A 121 11.33 2.14 2.31
N ASP A 122 11.49 3.21 1.52
CA ASP A 122 12.33 3.22 0.32
C ASP A 122 13.80 2.92 0.69
N ASP A 123 14.34 3.60 1.72
CA ASP A 123 15.71 3.40 2.19
C ASP A 123 15.94 1.96 2.69
N LEU A 124 14.97 1.39 3.43
CA LEU A 124 14.99 -0.03 3.82
C LEU A 124 15.01 -0.96 2.61
N CYS A 125 14.15 -0.74 1.62
CA CYS A 125 14.12 -1.53 0.40
C CYS A 125 15.46 -1.51 -0.33
N LEU A 126 16.10 -0.34 -0.43
CA LEU A 126 17.41 -0.18 -1.07
C LEU A 126 18.52 -0.87 -0.26
N LEU A 127 18.52 -0.74 1.06
CA LEU A 127 19.45 -1.42 1.96
C LEU A 127 19.38 -2.94 1.78
N TYR A 128 18.16 -3.50 1.78
CA TYR A 128 17.97 -4.95 1.63
C TYR A 128 18.34 -5.45 0.24
N LYS A 129 18.12 -4.65 -0.78
CA LYS A 129 18.55 -4.95 -2.13
C LYS A 129 20.08 -4.99 -2.26
N GLU A 130 20.78 -4.05 -1.62
CA GLU A 130 22.23 -3.91 -1.74
C GLU A 130 22.99 -4.96 -0.90
N HIS A 131 22.51 -5.27 0.30
CA HIS A 131 23.28 -6.06 1.26
C HIS A 131 22.71 -7.45 1.55
N PHE A 132 21.44 -7.74 1.23
CA PHE A 132 20.77 -8.99 1.59
C PHE A 132 20.17 -9.74 0.38
N GLU A 133 20.57 -9.38 -0.82
CA GLU A 133 20.15 -10.04 -2.07
C GLU A 133 18.63 -10.09 -2.28
N VAL A 134 17.86 -9.15 -1.70
CA VAL A 134 16.44 -9.06 -1.91
C VAL A 134 16.17 -8.36 -3.24
N ASP A 135 15.51 -9.06 -4.18
CA ASP A 135 15.16 -8.45 -5.47
C ASP A 135 13.96 -7.51 -5.34
N VAL A 136 14.25 -6.23 -5.06
CA VAL A 136 13.22 -5.19 -4.88
C VAL A 136 13.10 -4.30 -6.11
N SER A 137 11.85 -4.01 -6.51
CA SER A 137 11.50 -2.90 -7.40
C SER A 137 10.55 -1.93 -6.71
N ILE A 138 10.91 -0.65 -6.67
CA ILE A 138 10.09 0.41 -6.10
C ILE A 138 9.25 1.04 -7.20
N CYS A 139 7.91 0.86 -7.13
CA CYS A 139 6.96 1.50 -8.03
C CYS A 139 6.52 2.85 -7.44
N ARG A 140 6.93 3.96 -8.03
CA ARG A 140 6.65 5.31 -7.55
C ARG A 140 5.25 5.75 -8.00
N PHE A 141 4.25 5.57 -7.14
CA PHE A 141 2.88 5.99 -7.44
C PHE A 141 2.68 7.49 -7.17
N TYR A 142 1.96 8.14 -8.06
CA TYR A 142 1.46 9.50 -7.91
C TYR A 142 0.02 9.45 -7.41
N ASN A 143 -0.97 9.82 -8.24
CA ASN A 143 -2.37 9.73 -7.87
C ASN A 143 -3.00 8.49 -8.51
N VAL A 144 -3.41 7.54 -7.68
CA VAL A 144 -4.06 6.32 -8.14
C VAL A 144 -5.58 6.53 -8.10
N TYR A 145 -6.25 6.24 -9.21
CA TYR A 145 -7.71 6.28 -9.33
C TYR A 145 -8.21 5.13 -10.21
N GLY A 146 -9.50 4.87 -10.20
CA GLY A 146 -10.11 3.82 -11.00
C GLY A 146 -11.24 3.11 -10.28
N PRO A 147 -11.73 1.97 -10.82
CA PRO A 147 -12.76 1.16 -10.18
C PRO A 147 -12.36 0.74 -8.76
N HIS A 148 -13.36 0.68 -7.86
CA HIS A 148 -13.19 0.35 -6.43
C HIS A 148 -12.43 1.38 -5.61
N LYS A 149 -12.23 2.62 -6.12
CA LYS A 149 -11.71 3.71 -5.30
C LYS A 149 -12.69 4.09 -4.20
N LEU A 150 -12.17 4.58 -3.09
CA LEU A 150 -13.00 5.13 -2.02
C LEU A 150 -13.68 6.42 -2.51
N THR A 151 -14.97 6.56 -2.21
CA THR A 151 -15.78 7.78 -2.47
C THR A 151 -16.08 8.55 -1.20
N GLU A 152 -15.78 7.97 -0.03
CA GLU A 152 -16.05 8.52 1.29
C GLU A 152 -14.87 8.29 2.24
N GLY A 153 -14.87 9.02 3.37
CA GLY A 153 -13.88 8.89 4.42
C GLY A 153 -12.58 9.66 4.17
N GLU A 154 -11.72 9.66 5.18
CA GLU A 154 -10.46 10.45 5.19
C GLU A 154 -9.43 9.97 4.17
N TYR A 155 -9.57 8.73 3.70
CA TYR A 155 -8.68 8.12 2.71
C TYR A 155 -9.17 8.31 1.26
N CYS A 156 -10.29 9.02 1.05
CA CYS A 156 -10.84 9.31 -0.28
C CYS A 156 -9.95 10.30 -1.07
N THR A 157 -9.80 10.04 -2.38
CA THR A 157 -9.11 10.97 -3.29
C THR A 157 -10.05 12.05 -3.78
N VAL A 158 -9.51 13.18 -4.28
CA VAL A 158 -10.32 14.26 -4.90
C VAL A 158 -11.25 13.73 -6.00
N ILE A 159 -10.77 12.80 -6.83
CA ILE A 159 -11.60 12.18 -7.89
C ILE A 159 -12.78 11.39 -7.29
N GLY A 160 -12.55 10.66 -6.18
CA GLY A 160 -13.64 9.96 -5.49
C GLY A 160 -14.67 10.92 -4.87
N ILE A 161 -14.19 12.02 -4.26
CA ILE A 161 -15.05 13.07 -3.71
C ILE A 161 -15.89 13.69 -4.81
N PHE A 162 -15.29 14.12 -5.91
CA PHE A 162 -15.98 14.76 -7.03
C PHE A 162 -16.98 13.82 -7.71
N GLU A 163 -16.65 12.54 -7.87
CA GLU A 163 -17.59 11.55 -8.42
C GLU A 163 -18.81 11.39 -7.52
N ARG A 164 -18.62 11.34 -6.20
CA ARG A 164 -19.74 11.31 -5.26
C ARG A 164 -20.58 12.57 -5.36
N GLN A 165 -19.97 13.76 -5.26
CA GLN A 165 -20.66 15.05 -5.34
C GLN A 165 -21.48 15.19 -6.63
N TYR A 166 -20.90 14.76 -7.75
CA TYR A 166 -21.60 14.75 -9.03
C TYR A 166 -22.85 13.83 -9.01
N LYS A 167 -22.70 12.61 -8.45
CA LYS A 167 -23.82 11.66 -8.33
C LYS A 167 -24.95 12.17 -7.40
N GLU A 168 -24.57 12.88 -6.34
CA GLU A 168 -25.50 13.48 -5.38
C GLU A 168 -26.12 14.81 -5.87
N GLY A 169 -25.65 15.34 -7.00
CA GLY A 169 -26.11 16.61 -7.55
C GLY A 169 -25.73 17.83 -6.70
N VAL A 170 -24.66 17.72 -5.89
CA VAL A 170 -24.15 18.81 -5.07
C VAL A 170 -22.95 19.49 -5.73
N GLU A 171 -22.67 20.74 -5.33
CA GLU A 171 -21.53 21.49 -5.85
C GLU A 171 -20.18 20.80 -5.55
N LEU A 172 -19.25 20.88 -6.51
CA LEU A 172 -17.88 20.38 -6.33
C LEU A 172 -17.11 21.29 -5.38
N THR A 173 -16.52 20.71 -4.36
CA THR A 173 -15.72 21.45 -3.37
C THR A 173 -14.33 21.79 -3.90
N ILE A 174 -13.95 23.05 -3.80
CA ILE A 174 -12.60 23.53 -4.10
C ILE A 174 -11.90 23.84 -2.78
N THR A 175 -10.68 23.31 -2.61
CA THR A 175 -9.84 23.60 -1.44
C THR A 175 -8.81 24.65 -1.85
N GLY A 176 -8.66 25.71 -1.04
CA GLY A 176 -7.79 26.83 -1.36
C GLY A 176 -8.32 27.67 -2.51
N ASP A 177 -7.44 28.10 -3.41
CA ASP A 177 -7.75 28.95 -4.56
C ASP A 177 -8.01 28.18 -5.87
N GLY A 178 -7.90 26.87 -5.84
CA GLY A 178 -8.09 25.99 -7.00
C GLY A 178 -6.95 25.94 -8.00
N PHE A 179 -5.82 26.54 -7.71
CA PHE A 179 -4.61 26.52 -8.55
C PHE A 179 -3.59 25.46 -8.14
N GLN A 180 -4.02 24.40 -7.48
CA GLN A 180 -3.16 23.30 -7.04
C GLN A 180 -2.82 22.34 -8.17
#